data_543a2f3d33aa0f6bbb7f92e7e33637c2
#
_entry.id   543a2f3d33aa0f6bbb7f92e7e33637c2
#
_cell.length_a   1.000
_cell.length_b   1.000
_cell.length_c   1.000
_cell.angle_alpha   90.00
_cell.angle_beta   90.00
_cell.angle_gamma   90.00
#
_symmetry.space_group_name_H-M   'P 1'
#
loop_
_entity.id
_entity.type
_entity.pdbx_description
1 polymer ?
#
loop_
_entity_poly.entity_id
_entity_poly.type
_entity_poly.pdbx_seq_one_letter_code
_entity_poly.pdbx_strand_id
1 'polypeptide(L)'
;MASSLEFEEQRWVELMGQFLAVLANRSQPVVLVAEEVGWGVVPPTAIGGRFRDRNGSLTRQCEQICSESWLVTAGRALPLHQLAQRLNTAP
;
A
#
# COMPACT_ATOMS: atom_id res chain seq x y z
N MET A 1 -1.80 1.70 30.28
CA MET A 1 -2.37 2.71 29.38
C MET A 1 -1.61 2.68 28.07
N ALA A 2 -2.31 2.59 26.95
CA ALA A 2 -1.67 2.55 25.65
C ALA A 2 -0.94 3.87 25.37
N SER A 3 0.23 3.80 24.74
CA SER A 3 0.94 4.98 24.29
C SER A 3 0.17 5.65 23.16
N SER A 4 0.46 6.92 22.89
CA SER A 4 -0.14 7.62 21.75
C SER A 4 0.23 6.95 20.42
N LEU A 5 1.43 6.34 20.33
CA LEU A 5 1.85 5.60 19.15
C LEU A 5 1.02 4.33 18.94
N GLU A 6 0.73 3.60 20.01
CA GLU A 6 -0.13 2.42 19.92
C GLU A 6 -1.54 2.78 19.49
N PHE A 7 -2.07 3.88 20.03
CA PHE A 7 -3.38 4.38 19.64
C PHE A 7 -3.41 4.75 18.16
N GLU A 8 -2.38 5.45 17.70
CA GLU A 8 -2.27 5.83 16.28
C GLU A 8 -2.16 4.63 15.37
N GLU A 9 -1.42 3.59 15.77
CA GLU A 9 -1.31 2.36 14.98
C GLU A 9 -2.65 1.64 14.88
N GLN A 10 -3.37 1.54 15.99
CA GLN A 10 -4.70 0.93 15.97
C GLN A 10 -5.65 1.71 15.08
N ARG A 11 -5.59 3.03 15.16
CA ARG A 11 -6.41 3.90 14.33
C ARG A 11 -6.09 3.72 12.84
N TRP A 12 -4.80 3.62 12.53
CA TRP A 12 -4.35 3.37 11.15
C TRP A 12 -4.90 2.05 10.62
N VAL A 13 -4.79 0.98 11.40
CA VAL A 13 -5.27 -0.35 10.99
C VAL A 13 -6.77 -0.33 10.74
N GLU A 14 -7.53 0.34 11.61
CA GLU A 14 -8.98 0.46 11.45
C GLU A 14 -9.35 1.21 10.17
N LEU A 15 -8.70 2.36 9.93
CA LEU A 15 -8.96 3.17 8.75
C LEU A 15 -8.61 2.43 7.48
N MET A 16 -7.48 1.72 7.48
CA MET A 16 -7.05 0.92 6.33
C MET A 16 -8.05 -0.19 6.04
N GLY A 17 -8.52 -0.89 7.09
CA GLY A 17 -9.52 -1.93 6.94
C GLY A 17 -10.83 -1.41 6.34
N GLN A 18 -11.30 -0.25 6.79
CA GLN A 18 -12.49 0.39 6.25
C GLN A 18 -12.30 0.77 4.79
N PHE A 19 -11.15 1.34 4.45
CA PHE A 19 -10.83 1.73 3.09
C PHE A 19 -10.84 0.53 2.14
N LEU A 20 -10.17 -0.55 2.54
CA LEU A 20 -10.10 -1.77 1.74
C LEU A 20 -11.47 -2.42 1.56
N ALA A 21 -12.30 -2.38 2.60
CA ALA A 21 -13.65 -2.92 2.51
C ALA A 21 -14.51 -2.14 1.51
N VAL A 22 -14.40 -0.82 1.52
CA VAL A 22 -15.11 0.02 0.55
C VAL A 22 -14.64 -0.28 -0.86
N LEU A 23 -13.33 -0.40 -1.07
CA LEU A 23 -12.79 -0.74 -2.39
C LEU A 23 -13.26 -2.10 -2.87
N ALA A 24 -13.26 -3.10 -1.99
CA ALA A 24 -13.64 -4.46 -2.36
C ALA A 24 -15.13 -4.55 -2.74
N ASN A 25 -15.97 -3.69 -2.17
CA ASN A 25 -17.41 -3.70 -2.39
C ASN A 25 -17.90 -2.64 -3.36
N ARG A 26 -16.98 -2.00 -4.06
CA ARG A 26 -17.35 -0.94 -5.01
C ARG A 26 -18.18 -1.46 -6.17
N SER A 27 -19.06 -0.62 -6.69
CA SER A 27 -19.89 -0.95 -7.86
C SER A 27 -19.29 -0.42 -9.17
N GLN A 28 -18.31 0.47 -9.10
CA GLN A 28 -17.68 1.09 -10.26
C GLN A 28 -16.19 0.86 -10.27
N PRO A 29 -15.56 0.88 -11.46
CA PRO A 29 -14.10 0.73 -11.55
C PRO A 29 -13.37 1.85 -10.81
N VAL A 30 -12.28 1.49 -10.15
CA VAL A 30 -11.43 2.44 -9.43
C VAL A 30 -9.98 2.22 -9.87
N VAL A 31 -9.27 3.30 -10.09
CA VAL A 31 -7.84 3.28 -10.37
C VAL A 31 -7.11 3.92 -9.20
N LEU A 32 -6.14 3.21 -8.67
CA LEU A 32 -5.29 3.71 -7.59
C LEU A 32 -3.89 3.95 -8.12
N VAL A 33 -3.32 5.08 -7.74
CA VAL A 33 -1.93 5.40 -8.09
C VAL A 33 -1.15 5.55 -6.80
N ALA A 34 -0.02 4.84 -6.70
CA ALA A 34 0.82 4.87 -5.51
C ALA A 34 2.27 5.14 -5.90
N GLU A 35 2.99 5.82 -5.02
CA GLU A 35 4.42 6.05 -5.20
C GLU A 35 5.21 4.95 -4.53
N GLU A 36 6.32 4.55 -5.16
CA GLU A 36 7.28 3.63 -4.55
C GLU A 36 8.28 4.43 -3.73
N VAL A 37 7.97 4.57 -2.44
CA VAL A 37 8.80 5.37 -1.53
C VAL A 37 9.93 4.58 -0.89
N GLY A 38 10.06 3.30 -1.22
CA GLY A 38 11.14 2.45 -0.72
C GLY A 38 12.39 2.44 -1.59
N TRP A 39 12.37 3.10 -2.74
CA TRP A 39 13.50 3.12 -3.67
C TRP A 39 14.47 4.24 -3.29
N GLY A 40 15.72 3.90 -3.08
CA GLY A 40 16.76 4.87 -2.82
C GLY A 40 17.09 5.02 -1.34
N VAL A 41 17.20 6.25 -0.87
CA VAL A 41 17.71 6.56 0.46
C VAL A 41 16.71 6.20 1.55
N VAL A 42 17.18 5.56 2.62
CA VAL A 42 16.38 5.30 3.81
C VAL A 42 16.05 6.64 4.48
N PRO A 43 14.77 6.90 4.80
CA PRO A 43 14.42 8.15 5.47
C PRO A 43 15.17 8.32 6.79
N PRO A 44 15.71 9.52 7.06
CA PRO A 44 16.51 9.75 8.27
C PRO A 44 15.67 9.93 9.55
N THR A 45 14.35 9.96 9.44
CA THR A 45 13.47 10.19 10.59
C THR A 45 12.54 9.01 10.83
N ALA A 46 12.11 8.84 12.07
CA ALA A 46 11.13 7.83 12.43
C ALA A 46 9.80 8.07 11.72
N ILE A 47 9.40 9.33 11.56
CA ILE A 47 8.16 9.68 10.86
C ILE A 47 8.26 9.28 9.39
N GLY A 48 9.38 9.58 8.75
CA GLY A 48 9.60 9.20 7.34
C GLY A 48 9.61 7.69 7.15
N GLY A 49 10.24 6.96 8.07
CA GLY A 49 10.25 5.50 8.05
C GLY A 49 8.85 4.90 8.20
N ARG A 50 8.05 5.47 9.11
CA ARG A 50 6.68 5.02 9.32
C ARG A 50 5.81 5.30 8.09
N PHE A 51 5.99 6.46 7.47
CA PHE A 51 5.27 6.79 6.24
C PHE A 51 5.59 5.78 5.14
N ARG A 52 6.86 5.47 4.95
CA ARG A 52 7.30 4.49 3.95
C ARG A 52 6.67 3.12 4.22
N ASP A 53 6.70 2.67 5.46
CA ASP A 53 6.17 1.35 5.83
C ASP A 53 4.66 1.29 5.63
N ARG A 54 3.93 2.33 6.02
CA ARG A 54 2.48 2.39 5.85
C ARG A 54 2.09 2.46 4.39
N ASN A 55 2.80 3.25 3.59
CA ASN A 55 2.55 3.35 2.17
C ASN A 55 2.78 2.00 1.48
N GLY A 56 3.87 1.32 1.81
CA GLY A 56 4.17 0.01 1.26
C GLY A 56 3.13 -1.04 1.65
N SER A 57 2.73 -1.06 2.92
CA SER A 57 1.71 -1.98 3.41
C SER A 57 0.36 -1.75 2.71
N LEU A 58 -0.08 -0.51 2.62
CA LEU A 58 -1.33 -0.17 1.98
C LEU A 58 -1.32 -0.55 0.51
N THR A 59 -0.22 -0.25 -0.19
CA THR A 59 -0.06 -0.59 -1.60
C THR A 59 -0.17 -2.10 -1.83
N ARG A 60 0.50 -2.90 -0.99
CA ARG A 60 0.44 -4.37 -1.11
C ARG A 60 -0.96 -4.91 -0.86
N GLN A 61 -1.67 -4.34 0.11
CA GLN A 61 -3.01 -4.80 0.44
C GLN A 61 -4.02 -4.39 -0.63
N CYS A 62 -3.89 -3.20 -1.20
CA CYS A 62 -4.72 -2.78 -2.35
C CYS A 62 -4.45 -3.67 -3.56
N GLU A 63 -3.19 -4.03 -3.81
CA GLU A 63 -2.84 -4.87 -4.93
C GLU A 63 -3.51 -6.24 -4.84
N GLN A 64 -3.68 -6.80 -3.64
CA GLN A 64 -4.31 -8.09 -3.45
C GLN A 64 -5.77 -8.14 -3.89
N ILE A 65 -6.45 -7.00 -3.88
CA ILE A 65 -7.86 -6.91 -4.29
C ILE A 65 -8.03 -6.27 -5.68
N CYS A 66 -6.93 -5.93 -6.35
CA CYS A 66 -6.97 -5.39 -7.70
C CYS A 66 -6.98 -6.51 -8.73
N SER A 67 -7.70 -6.32 -9.83
CA SER A 67 -7.67 -7.23 -10.97
C SER A 67 -6.42 -7.02 -11.82
N GLU A 68 -5.90 -5.81 -11.82
CA GLU A 68 -4.69 -5.45 -12.58
C GLU A 68 -3.79 -4.59 -11.74
N SER A 69 -2.48 -4.78 -11.88
CA SER A 69 -1.49 -3.91 -11.27
C SER A 69 -0.37 -3.64 -12.28
N TRP A 70 0.07 -2.40 -12.32
CA TRP A 70 1.03 -1.94 -13.32
C TRP A 70 2.15 -1.16 -12.65
N LEU A 71 3.37 -1.41 -13.07
CA LEU A 71 4.51 -0.55 -12.71
C LEU A 71 4.81 0.35 -13.90
N VAL A 72 4.77 1.66 -13.68
CA VAL A 72 5.02 2.65 -14.73
C VAL A 72 6.35 3.34 -14.42
N THR A 73 7.27 3.27 -15.37
CA THR A 73 8.57 3.89 -15.22
C THR A 73 9.14 4.21 -16.61
N ALA A 74 9.84 5.33 -16.73
CA ALA A 74 10.51 5.75 -17.96
C ALA A 74 9.57 5.72 -19.18
N GLY A 75 8.32 6.12 -18.99
CA GLY A 75 7.32 6.15 -20.07
C GLY A 75 6.81 4.78 -20.51
N ARG A 76 7.11 3.73 -19.76
CA ARG A 76 6.66 2.37 -20.06
C ARG A 76 5.89 1.78 -18.89
N ALA A 77 4.96 0.88 -19.20
CA ALA A 77 4.14 0.20 -18.20
C ALA A 77 4.36 -1.31 -18.26
N LEU A 78 4.60 -1.92 -17.10
CA LEU A 78 4.77 -3.36 -16.96
C LEU A 78 3.53 -3.95 -16.28
N PRO A 79 2.85 -4.93 -16.90
CA PRO A 79 1.70 -5.57 -16.28
C PRO A 79 2.14 -6.58 -15.22
N LEU A 80 2.28 -6.15 -13.99
CA LEU A 80 2.78 -6.99 -12.89
C LEU A 80 1.90 -8.20 -12.64
N HIS A 81 0.60 -8.06 -12.84
CA HIS A 81 -0.34 -9.17 -12.66
C HIS A 81 -0.13 -10.31 -13.65
N GLN A 82 0.61 -10.09 -14.75
CA GLN A 82 0.94 -11.12 -15.73
C GLN A 82 2.39 -11.58 -15.63
N LEU A 83 3.30 -10.67 -15.27
CA LEU A 83 4.74 -10.90 -15.39
C LEU A 83 5.42 -11.22 -14.06
N ALA A 84 4.81 -10.87 -12.94
CA ALA A 84 5.45 -10.98 -11.64
C ALA A 84 4.66 -11.88 -10.71
N GLN A 85 5.38 -12.64 -9.88
CA GLN A 85 4.77 -13.47 -8.86
C GLN A 85 4.59 -12.65 -7.58
N ARG A 86 3.40 -12.76 -6.98
CA ARG A 86 3.11 -12.08 -5.72
C ARG A 86 3.89 -12.75 -4.60
N LEU A 87 4.54 -11.94 -3.76
CA LEU A 87 5.23 -12.46 -2.60
C LEU A 87 4.23 -12.86 -1.51
N ASN A 88 4.45 -14.02 -0.92
CA ASN A 88 3.57 -14.52 0.15
C ASN A 88 4.11 -14.05 1.50
N THR A 89 4.10 -12.74 1.72
CA THR A 89 4.56 -12.13 2.96
C THR A 89 3.41 -11.38 3.61
N ALA A 90 3.43 -11.32 4.95
CA ALA A 90 2.45 -10.53 5.68
C ALA A 90 2.65 -9.04 5.36
N PRO A 91 1.56 -8.28 5.22
CA PRO A 91 1.63 -6.84 4.98
C PRO A 91 2.18 -6.08 6.17
#